data_ab71ddd5465b8aa13c55f2b51dd5dc95
#
_entry.id   ab71ddd5465b8aa13c55f2b51dd5dc95
#
_cell.length_a   1.000
_cell.length_b   1.000
_cell.length_c   1.000
_cell.angle_alpha   90.00
_cell.angle_beta   90.00
_cell.angle_gamma   90.00
#
_symmetry.space_group_name_H-M   'P 1'
#
loop_
_entity.id
_entity.type
_entity.pdbx_description
1 polymer ?
#
loop_
_entity_poly.entity_id
_entity_poly.type
_entity_poly.pdbx_seq_one_letter_code
_entity_poly.pdbx_strand_id
1 'polypeptide(L)'
;MTLQLFHSTGLKLAATLVAGFISLNTPAAAKSNQTEESFSAEVTKMFAYKYLKYLPEGYDGKKKFPLLLFLHGAGERGDNLDLVTVHGPPKLIKKGKKFPFVVISPQCPRDSWWDAHALVGLLDSVIAMHAIDKSRIYCTGLSMGGFGTWELGSFYPERFAALAPICGIGRWPDSRDYTPFLMYKKPVWVFHGAKDSVVPLEESQRMVDALKRRGGKPKFTIYPEAGHDSWTKSYDNPKLYEWFLSHKTE
;
A
#
# COMPACT_ATOMS: atom_id res chain seq x y z
N MET A 1 -17.79 16.68 35.72
CA MET A 1 -17.92 16.94 34.28
C MET A 1 -16.98 18.11 33.97
N THR A 2 -15.71 17.84 33.72
CA THR A 2 -14.65 18.86 33.59
C THR A 2 -14.08 18.74 32.19
N LEU A 3 -14.39 19.74 31.39
CA LEU A 3 -13.86 19.92 30.03
C LEU A 3 -12.38 20.33 30.14
N GLN A 4 -11.44 19.47 29.74
CA GLN A 4 -10.06 19.88 29.54
C GLN A 4 -9.89 20.37 28.11
N LEU A 5 -9.72 21.65 27.98
CA LEU A 5 -9.24 22.35 26.78
C LEU A 5 -7.75 22.04 26.60
N PHE A 6 -7.40 21.27 25.56
CA PHE A 6 -6.01 21.14 25.15
C PHE A 6 -5.58 22.40 24.41
N HIS A 7 -4.72 23.17 25.07
CA HIS A 7 -4.01 24.29 24.46
C HIS A 7 -2.95 23.75 23.49
N SER A 8 -3.01 24.22 22.27
CA SER A 8 -2.00 24.02 21.24
C SER A 8 -0.67 24.63 21.69
N THR A 9 0.30 23.80 22.00
CA THR A 9 1.68 24.25 22.24
C THR A 9 2.34 24.63 20.93
N GLY A 10 2.84 25.85 20.92
CA GLY A 10 3.38 26.53 19.77
C GLY A 10 4.59 25.87 19.11
N LEU A 11 4.65 26.10 17.83
CA LEU A 11 5.78 25.83 16.94
C LEU A 11 7.01 26.59 17.45
N LYS A 12 8.00 25.91 18.00
CA LYS A 12 9.31 26.54 18.31
C LYS A 12 10.18 26.46 17.07
N LEU A 13 10.35 27.57 16.38
CA LEU A 13 11.36 27.73 15.34
C LEU A 13 12.70 27.99 16.02
N ALA A 14 13.67 27.11 15.86
CA ALA A 14 15.06 27.37 16.20
C ALA A 14 15.85 27.55 14.90
N ALA A 15 16.24 28.79 14.60
CA ALA A 15 17.17 29.09 13.52
C ALA A 15 18.58 29.19 14.11
N THR A 16 19.50 28.34 13.69
CA THR A 16 20.91 28.40 14.09
C THR A 16 21.71 28.95 12.91
N LEU A 17 22.22 30.17 13.04
CA LEU A 17 23.15 30.78 12.10
C LEU A 17 24.58 30.29 12.43
N VAL A 18 25.20 29.56 11.51
CA VAL A 18 26.63 29.22 11.58
C VAL A 18 27.38 30.07 10.56
N ALA A 19 28.04 31.15 11.03
CA ALA A 19 28.96 31.92 10.20
C ALA A 19 30.37 31.32 10.27
N GLY A 20 30.79 30.64 9.23
CA GLY A 20 32.16 30.14 9.09
C GLY A 20 32.98 31.06 8.19
N PHE A 21 34.01 31.73 8.74
CA PHE A 21 34.99 32.46 7.94
C PHE A 21 36.12 31.54 7.50
N ILE A 22 36.21 31.29 6.20
CA ILE A 22 37.42 30.74 5.57
C ILE A 22 37.88 31.76 4.54
N SER A 23 39.01 32.42 4.84
CA SER A 23 39.70 33.34 3.92
C SER A 23 40.61 32.54 3.00
N LEU A 24 40.21 32.39 1.74
CA LEU A 24 41.10 31.99 0.65
C LEU A 24 41.00 33.02 -0.46
N ASN A 25 42.14 33.69 -0.74
CA ASN A 25 42.29 34.65 -1.83
C ASN A 25 42.15 33.94 -3.18
N THR A 26 41.00 34.05 -3.83
CA THR A 26 40.74 33.75 -5.23
C THR A 26 40.14 34.96 -5.93
N PRO A 27 40.34 35.15 -7.25
CA PRO A 27 39.90 36.34 -7.97
C PRO A 27 38.39 36.52 -7.85
N ALA A 28 37.94 37.75 -7.73
CA ALA A 28 36.57 38.16 -7.41
C ALA A 28 35.54 37.51 -8.34
N ALA A 29 34.99 36.36 -7.92
CA ALA A 29 33.71 35.90 -8.41
C ALA A 29 32.62 36.85 -7.88
N ALA A 30 31.65 37.20 -8.73
CA ALA A 30 30.53 38.03 -8.33
C ALA A 30 29.93 37.49 -7.01
N LYS A 31 29.85 38.34 -5.99
CA LYS A 31 29.27 37.96 -4.69
C LYS A 31 27.83 37.49 -4.92
N SER A 32 27.61 36.21 -4.82
CA SER A 32 26.25 35.66 -4.75
C SER A 32 25.60 36.18 -3.46
N ASN A 33 24.39 36.72 -3.57
CA ASN A 33 23.57 37.05 -2.41
C ASN A 33 22.85 35.82 -1.82
N GLN A 34 23.27 34.61 -2.20
CA GLN A 34 22.73 33.36 -1.67
C GLN A 34 23.49 32.97 -0.40
N THR A 35 22.72 32.60 0.63
CA THR A 35 23.23 32.02 1.88
C THR A 35 22.74 30.59 2.01
N GLU A 36 23.56 29.75 2.62
CA GLU A 36 23.15 28.39 2.99
C GLU A 36 22.34 28.45 4.28
N GLU A 37 21.10 27.97 4.23
CA GLU A 37 20.20 27.89 5.36
C GLU A 37 19.75 26.46 5.57
N SER A 38 19.44 26.09 6.81
CA SER A 38 18.87 24.78 7.13
C SER A 38 17.52 24.92 7.82
N PHE A 39 16.60 24.03 7.48
CA PHE A 39 15.30 23.94 8.11
C PHE A 39 15.04 22.50 8.57
N SER A 40 14.55 22.32 9.80
CA SER A 40 14.04 21.05 10.29
C SER A 40 12.72 21.27 11.02
N ALA A 41 11.75 20.42 10.76
CA ALA A 41 10.47 20.41 11.46
C ALA A 41 9.95 18.98 11.59
N GLU A 42 9.27 18.69 12.70
CA GLU A 42 8.48 17.47 12.84
C GLU A 42 7.08 17.74 12.30
N VAL A 43 6.61 16.84 11.41
CA VAL A 43 5.26 16.92 10.85
C VAL A 43 4.51 15.65 11.23
N THR A 44 3.43 15.80 12.01
CA THR A 44 2.54 14.71 12.37
C THR A 44 1.24 14.79 11.57
N LYS A 45 0.79 13.64 11.01
CA LYS A 45 -0.47 13.51 10.31
C LYS A 45 -1.30 12.42 10.97
N MET A 46 -2.53 12.75 11.34
CA MET A 46 -3.46 11.77 11.90
C MET A 46 -4.24 11.11 10.77
N PHE A 47 -4.35 9.79 10.83
CA PHE A 47 -5.16 8.99 9.92
C PHE A 47 -6.21 8.21 10.71
N ALA A 48 -7.39 8.04 10.11
CA ALA A 48 -8.45 7.21 10.64
C ALA A 48 -9.10 6.41 9.50
N TYR A 49 -9.11 5.08 9.63
CA TYR A 49 -9.83 4.18 8.73
C TYR A 49 -10.91 3.42 9.50
N LYS A 50 -12.12 3.40 8.97
CA LYS A 50 -13.06 2.33 9.28
C LYS A 50 -12.65 1.09 8.47
N TYR A 51 -12.85 -0.11 8.99
CA TYR A 51 -12.51 -1.33 8.27
C TYR A 51 -13.39 -2.51 8.64
N LEU A 52 -13.57 -3.42 7.69
CA LEU A 52 -14.16 -4.72 7.92
C LEU A 52 -13.07 -5.69 8.35
N LYS A 53 -13.38 -6.52 9.35
CA LYS A 53 -12.51 -7.60 9.82
C LYS A 53 -13.25 -8.92 9.70
N TYR A 54 -12.61 -9.90 9.07
CA TYR A 54 -13.03 -11.29 9.05
C TYR A 54 -12.02 -12.13 9.82
N LEU A 55 -12.51 -12.97 10.71
CA LEU A 55 -11.72 -13.97 11.42
C LEU A 55 -12.02 -15.35 10.84
N PRO A 56 -10.98 -16.17 10.54
CA PRO A 56 -11.16 -17.49 9.98
C PRO A 56 -11.81 -18.44 10.97
N GLU A 57 -12.40 -19.52 10.44
CA GLU A 57 -12.95 -20.59 11.27
C GLU A 57 -11.86 -21.18 12.18
N GLY A 58 -12.20 -21.40 13.45
CA GLY A 58 -11.26 -21.88 14.46
C GLY A 58 -10.29 -20.82 15.00
N TYR A 59 -10.55 -19.53 14.73
CA TYR A 59 -9.78 -18.46 15.35
C TYR A 59 -10.11 -18.35 16.84
N ASP A 60 -9.11 -18.60 17.69
CA ASP A 60 -9.24 -18.61 19.15
C ASP A 60 -8.41 -17.50 19.85
N GLY A 61 -7.77 -16.63 19.07
CA GLY A 61 -6.88 -15.58 19.58
C GLY A 61 -5.49 -16.07 20.03
N LYS A 62 -5.22 -17.38 19.98
CA LYS A 62 -3.95 -18.00 20.41
C LYS A 62 -3.16 -18.53 19.22
N LYS A 63 -3.81 -19.34 18.37
CA LYS A 63 -3.21 -19.83 17.13
C LYS A 63 -3.03 -18.68 16.15
N LYS A 64 -1.82 -18.55 15.62
CA LYS A 64 -1.48 -17.52 14.64
C LYS A 64 -2.01 -17.87 13.25
N PHE A 65 -2.69 -16.94 12.61
CA PHE A 65 -3.24 -17.05 11.27
C PHE A 65 -2.56 -16.09 10.30
N PRO A 66 -2.47 -16.44 8.99
CA PRO A 66 -2.04 -15.50 7.97
C PRO A 66 -3.02 -14.31 7.90
N LEU A 67 -2.53 -13.17 7.41
CA LEU A 67 -3.35 -11.97 7.20
C LEU A 67 -3.38 -11.60 5.73
N LEU A 68 -4.58 -11.27 5.23
CA LEU A 68 -4.79 -10.70 3.91
C LEU A 68 -5.34 -9.28 4.08
N LEU A 69 -4.56 -8.28 3.67
CA LEU A 69 -5.01 -6.89 3.52
C LEU A 69 -5.61 -6.70 2.13
N PHE A 70 -6.86 -6.25 2.07
CA PHE A 70 -7.58 -5.97 0.84
C PHE A 70 -7.85 -4.48 0.69
N LEU A 71 -7.48 -3.91 -0.44
CA LEU A 71 -7.69 -2.51 -0.79
C LEU A 71 -8.70 -2.39 -1.94
N HIS A 72 -9.80 -1.72 -1.68
CA HIS A 72 -10.87 -1.50 -2.66
C HIS A 72 -10.53 -0.42 -3.70
N GLY A 73 -11.33 -0.30 -4.73
CA GLY A 73 -11.21 0.71 -5.78
C GLY A 73 -11.74 2.09 -5.39
N ALA A 74 -11.72 3.03 -6.33
CA ALA A 74 -12.15 4.41 -6.07
C ALA A 74 -13.66 4.53 -5.78
N GLY A 75 -14.47 3.60 -6.32
CA GLY A 75 -15.93 3.62 -6.17
C GLY A 75 -16.42 3.32 -4.75
N GLU A 76 -15.62 2.62 -3.94
CA GLU A 76 -15.99 2.17 -2.60
C GLU A 76 -15.49 3.13 -1.50
N ARG A 77 -14.94 4.30 -1.87
CA ARG A 77 -14.53 5.36 -0.93
C ARG A 77 -15.73 5.91 -0.16
N GLY A 78 -15.49 6.35 1.06
CA GLY A 78 -16.50 7.01 1.88
C GLY A 78 -16.45 6.60 3.34
N ASP A 79 -17.63 6.51 3.96
CA ASP A 79 -17.82 6.19 5.38
C ASP A 79 -18.86 5.08 5.61
N ASN A 80 -19.38 4.49 4.53
CA ASN A 80 -20.30 3.35 4.54
C ASN A 80 -19.55 2.05 4.20
N LEU A 81 -19.26 1.24 5.20
CA LEU A 81 -18.54 -0.02 5.06
C LEU A 81 -19.24 -1.07 4.17
N ASP A 82 -20.55 -0.94 3.92
CA ASP A 82 -21.23 -1.84 2.99
C ASP A 82 -20.65 -1.75 1.58
N LEU A 83 -20.18 -0.57 1.16
CA LEU A 83 -19.53 -0.39 -0.14
C LEU A 83 -18.28 -1.27 -0.28
N VAL A 84 -17.55 -1.49 0.80
CA VAL A 84 -16.33 -2.35 0.80
C VAL A 84 -16.68 -3.80 0.45
N THR A 85 -17.95 -4.21 0.63
CA THR A 85 -18.41 -5.58 0.33
C THR A 85 -18.81 -5.79 -1.13
N VAL A 86 -18.70 -4.77 -1.99
CA VAL A 86 -19.14 -4.85 -3.39
C VAL A 86 -18.21 -5.70 -4.25
N HIS A 87 -16.91 -5.72 -3.92
CA HIS A 87 -15.88 -6.45 -4.68
C HIS A 87 -14.94 -7.26 -3.78
N GLY A 88 -14.16 -8.14 -4.40
CA GLY A 88 -13.04 -8.84 -3.80
C GLY A 88 -13.36 -9.79 -2.63
N PRO A 89 -12.38 -10.04 -1.76
CA PRO A 89 -12.56 -10.93 -0.61
C PRO A 89 -13.75 -10.57 0.29
N PRO A 90 -14.04 -9.30 0.64
CA PRO A 90 -15.21 -8.96 1.45
C PRO A 90 -16.55 -9.35 0.81
N LYS A 91 -16.68 -9.20 -0.53
CA LYS A 91 -17.86 -9.69 -1.29
C LYS A 91 -18.02 -11.20 -1.16
N LEU A 92 -16.92 -11.93 -1.30
CA LEU A 92 -16.93 -13.39 -1.22
C LEU A 92 -17.28 -13.86 0.20
N ILE A 93 -16.75 -13.19 1.23
CA ILE A 93 -17.10 -13.45 2.64
C ILE A 93 -18.60 -13.19 2.87
N LYS A 94 -19.13 -12.08 2.39
CA LYS A 94 -20.58 -11.76 2.49
C LYS A 94 -21.46 -12.82 1.80
N LYS A 95 -20.91 -13.50 0.77
CA LYS A 95 -21.56 -14.63 0.09
C LYS A 95 -21.30 -15.98 0.76
N GLY A 96 -20.68 -16.01 1.93
CA GLY A 96 -20.45 -17.24 2.71
C GLY A 96 -19.14 -17.96 2.41
N LYS A 97 -18.25 -17.41 1.55
CA LYS A 97 -16.94 -18.02 1.31
C LYS A 97 -16.08 -17.93 2.58
N LYS A 98 -15.53 -19.05 3.00
CA LYS A 98 -14.59 -19.15 4.12
C LYS A 98 -13.17 -18.99 3.61
N PHE A 99 -12.35 -18.22 4.35
CA PHE A 99 -10.94 -18.04 4.08
C PHE A 99 -10.08 -18.50 5.26
N PRO A 100 -8.89 -19.05 5.01
CA PRO A 100 -7.95 -19.41 6.08
C PRO A 100 -7.12 -18.22 6.57
N PHE A 101 -7.51 -17.00 6.25
CA PHE A 101 -6.84 -15.75 6.61
C PHE A 101 -7.68 -14.94 7.59
N VAL A 102 -7.02 -14.16 8.45
CA VAL A 102 -7.63 -12.93 8.95
C VAL A 102 -7.67 -11.96 7.77
N VAL A 103 -8.87 -11.47 7.40
CA VAL A 103 -8.99 -10.50 6.29
C VAL A 103 -9.31 -9.13 6.86
N ILE A 104 -8.51 -8.13 6.48
CA ILE A 104 -8.69 -6.73 6.84
C ILE A 104 -8.97 -5.93 5.57
N SER A 105 -10.11 -5.25 5.58
CA SER A 105 -10.58 -4.48 4.43
C SER A 105 -10.93 -3.06 4.89
N PRO A 106 -9.96 -2.14 4.92
CA PRO A 106 -10.22 -0.75 5.28
C PRO A 106 -11.07 -0.06 4.22
N GLN A 107 -11.73 1.02 4.60
CA GLN A 107 -12.37 1.94 3.69
C GLN A 107 -11.56 3.23 3.59
N CYS A 108 -11.14 3.57 2.38
CA CYS A 108 -10.52 4.84 2.08
C CYS A 108 -11.58 5.95 2.20
N PRO A 109 -11.30 7.07 2.91
CA PRO A 109 -12.24 8.17 3.00
C PRO A 109 -12.59 8.76 1.63
N ARG A 110 -13.74 9.46 1.56
CA ARG A 110 -14.13 10.23 0.37
C ARG A 110 -13.03 11.23 0.02
N ASP A 111 -12.79 11.42 -1.27
CA ASP A 111 -11.83 12.39 -1.81
C ASP A 111 -10.36 12.16 -1.38
N SER A 112 -10.06 10.93 -0.90
CA SER A 112 -8.73 10.50 -0.52
C SER A 112 -8.21 9.37 -1.40
N TRP A 113 -6.92 9.12 -1.28
CA TRP A 113 -6.22 7.97 -1.86
C TRP A 113 -5.64 7.11 -0.74
N TRP A 114 -5.25 5.88 -1.08
CA TRP A 114 -4.53 5.03 -0.15
C TRP A 114 -3.20 5.70 0.23
N ASP A 115 -2.92 5.73 1.52
CA ASP A 115 -1.67 6.24 2.09
C ASP A 115 -0.93 5.05 2.72
N ALA A 116 0.27 4.76 2.21
CA ALA A 116 1.03 3.58 2.62
C ALA A 116 1.43 3.63 4.10
N HIS A 117 1.75 4.81 4.64
CA HIS A 117 2.11 4.96 6.05
C HIS A 117 0.91 4.69 6.97
N ALA A 118 -0.27 5.22 6.59
CA ALA A 118 -1.51 4.99 7.31
C ALA A 118 -1.92 3.52 7.29
N LEU A 119 -1.77 2.84 6.15
CA LEU A 119 -2.07 1.41 6.00
C LEU A 119 -1.11 0.53 6.82
N VAL A 120 0.17 0.89 6.92
CA VAL A 120 1.11 0.20 7.80
C VAL A 120 0.76 0.42 9.27
N GLY A 121 0.36 1.63 9.66
CA GLY A 121 -0.13 1.91 11.01
C GLY A 121 -1.38 1.08 11.36
N LEU A 122 -2.33 0.92 10.44
CA LEU A 122 -3.47 0.02 10.60
C LEU A 122 -3.00 -1.44 10.75
N LEU A 123 -2.08 -1.89 9.90
CA LEU A 123 -1.54 -3.25 9.95
C LEU A 123 -0.87 -3.53 11.29
N ASP A 124 -0.07 -2.60 11.82
CA ASP A 124 0.59 -2.72 13.12
C ASP A 124 -0.42 -2.81 14.27
N SER A 125 -1.47 -2.00 14.23
CA SER A 125 -2.58 -2.04 15.18
C SER A 125 -3.28 -3.40 15.16
N VAL A 126 -3.57 -3.94 13.98
CA VAL A 126 -4.21 -5.27 13.82
C VAL A 126 -3.29 -6.38 14.33
N ILE A 127 -1.99 -6.32 14.03
CA ILE A 127 -1.00 -7.30 14.51
C ILE A 127 -0.89 -7.28 16.03
N ALA A 128 -0.99 -6.11 16.65
CA ALA A 128 -0.95 -5.98 18.12
C ALA A 128 -2.20 -6.57 18.81
N MET A 129 -3.36 -6.47 18.14
CA MET A 129 -4.65 -6.91 18.70
C MET A 129 -5.01 -8.37 18.39
N HIS A 130 -4.38 -9.00 17.42
CA HIS A 130 -4.77 -10.30 16.90
C HIS A 130 -3.59 -11.27 16.77
N ALA A 131 -3.88 -12.57 16.88
CA ALA A 131 -2.89 -13.64 16.67
C ALA A 131 -2.56 -13.79 15.16
N ILE A 132 -1.68 -12.93 14.67
CA ILE A 132 -1.24 -12.91 13.27
C ILE A 132 0.12 -13.59 13.13
N ASP A 133 0.24 -14.44 12.11
CA ASP A 133 1.51 -14.95 11.65
C ASP A 133 2.21 -13.88 10.79
N LYS A 134 3.15 -13.18 11.40
CA LYS A 134 3.89 -12.08 10.78
C LYS A 134 4.68 -12.50 9.55
N SER A 135 5.01 -13.79 9.41
CA SER A 135 5.68 -14.31 8.23
C SER A 135 4.74 -14.50 7.03
N ARG A 136 3.42 -14.43 7.24
CA ARG A 136 2.39 -14.67 6.22
C ARG A 136 1.38 -13.54 6.15
N ILE A 137 1.88 -12.35 5.82
CA ILE A 137 1.07 -11.16 5.58
C ILE A 137 1.06 -10.89 4.07
N TYR A 138 -0.11 -10.73 3.51
CA TYR A 138 -0.34 -10.53 2.08
C TYR A 138 -1.13 -9.25 1.84
N CYS A 139 -0.92 -8.64 0.67
CA CYS A 139 -1.73 -7.50 0.25
C CYS A 139 -2.23 -7.70 -1.18
N THR A 140 -3.46 -7.31 -1.41
CA THR A 140 -4.10 -7.25 -2.73
C THR A 140 -5.07 -6.09 -2.80
N GLY A 141 -5.31 -5.60 -4.00
CA GLY A 141 -6.27 -4.53 -4.22
C GLY A 141 -6.58 -4.38 -5.70
N LEU A 142 -7.72 -3.76 -5.99
CA LEU A 142 -8.21 -3.54 -7.35
C LEU A 142 -8.18 -2.05 -7.72
N SER A 143 -7.85 -1.71 -8.97
CA SER A 143 -7.87 -0.33 -9.47
C SER A 143 -7.08 0.61 -8.54
N MET A 144 -7.69 1.60 -7.90
CA MET A 144 -7.07 2.44 -6.87
C MET A 144 -6.41 1.59 -5.75
N GLY A 145 -7.02 0.47 -5.35
CA GLY A 145 -6.42 -0.48 -4.40
C GLY A 145 -5.24 -1.25 -4.98
N GLY A 146 -5.23 -1.48 -6.30
CA GLY A 146 -4.07 -1.99 -7.01
C GLY A 146 -2.89 -1.01 -6.94
N PHE A 147 -3.15 0.30 -7.05
CA PHE A 147 -2.15 1.35 -6.83
C PHE A 147 -1.62 1.31 -5.39
N GLY A 148 -2.52 1.23 -4.40
CA GLY A 148 -2.14 1.10 -2.99
C GLY A 148 -1.31 -0.16 -2.72
N THR A 149 -1.60 -1.27 -3.41
CA THR A 149 -0.82 -2.52 -3.31
C THR A 149 0.60 -2.34 -3.86
N TRP A 150 0.75 -1.66 -4.99
CA TRP A 150 2.05 -1.29 -5.54
C TRP A 150 2.81 -0.35 -4.61
N GLU A 151 2.14 0.64 -4.05
CA GLU A 151 2.74 1.62 -3.14
C GLU A 151 3.23 0.95 -1.84
N LEU A 152 2.41 0.11 -1.21
CA LEU A 152 2.81 -0.66 -0.02
C LEU A 152 3.99 -1.58 -0.30
N GLY A 153 3.97 -2.31 -1.43
CA GLY A 153 5.07 -3.18 -1.81
C GLY A 153 6.36 -2.41 -2.12
N SER A 154 6.25 -1.15 -2.52
CA SER A 154 7.40 -0.28 -2.82
C SER A 154 8.04 0.30 -1.57
N PHE A 155 7.22 0.78 -0.63
CA PHE A 155 7.70 1.44 0.59
C PHE A 155 8.00 0.46 1.74
N TYR A 156 7.26 -0.64 1.81
CA TYR A 156 7.33 -1.59 2.93
C TYR A 156 7.37 -3.06 2.45
N PRO A 157 8.27 -3.41 1.51
CA PRO A 157 8.30 -4.76 0.95
C PRO A 157 8.57 -5.83 2.00
N GLU A 158 9.31 -5.51 3.06
CA GLU A 158 9.64 -6.45 4.15
C GLU A 158 8.40 -6.90 4.94
N ARG A 159 7.31 -6.11 4.91
CA ARG A 159 6.08 -6.41 5.64
C ARG A 159 5.25 -7.52 4.98
N PHE A 160 5.49 -7.81 3.70
CA PHE A 160 4.64 -8.70 2.93
C PHE A 160 5.38 -9.95 2.43
N ALA A 161 4.73 -11.09 2.56
CA ALA A 161 5.18 -12.35 1.99
C ALA A 161 4.88 -12.45 0.49
N ALA A 162 3.76 -11.85 0.04
CA ALA A 162 3.39 -11.77 -1.36
C ALA A 162 2.37 -10.63 -1.60
N LEU A 163 2.35 -10.12 -2.84
CA LEU A 163 1.47 -9.01 -3.24
C LEU A 163 0.75 -9.34 -4.56
N ALA A 164 -0.54 -8.97 -4.65
CA ALA A 164 -1.31 -9.19 -5.87
C ALA A 164 -2.07 -7.91 -6.27
N PRO A 165 -1.43 -6.97 -6.98
CA PRO A 165 -2.11 -5.80 -7.55
C PRO A 165 -2.94 -6.20 -8.77
N ILE A 166 -4.18 -5.70 -8.84
CA ILE A 166 -5.11 -5.97 -9.94
C ILE A 166 -5.47 -4.65 -10.61
N CYS A 167 -5.27 -4.56 -11.93
CA CYS A 167 -5.51 -3.39 -12.78
C CYS A 167 -5.09 -2.05 -12.14
N GLY A 168 -3.93 -2.07 -11.49
CA GLY A 168 -3.34 -0.91 -10.84
C GLY A 168 -2.03 -0.50 -11.50
N ILE A 169 -1.61 0.73 -11.22
CA ILE A 169 -0.31 1.24 -11.66
C ILE A 169 0.54 1.67 -10.46
N GLY A 170 1.85 1.67 -10.62
CA GLY A 170 2.75 2.33 -9.67
C GLY A 170 2.74 3.85 -9.89
N ARG A 171 2.67 4.61 -8.81
CA ARG A 171 2.39 6.05 -8.79
C ARG A 171 3.46 6.96 -9.44
N TRP A 172 4.60 6.42 -9.85
CA TRP A 172 5.72 7.21 -10.36
C TRP A 172 6.13 6.77 -11.78
N PRO A 173 5.34 7.16 -12.83
CA PRO A 173 5.62 6.74 -14.20
C PRO A 173 6.90 7.32 -14.78
N ASP A 174 7.35 8.50 -14.33
CA ASP A 174 8.40 9.27 -15.00
C ASP A 174 9.79 9.12 -14.40
N SER A 175 9.93 8.61 -13.18
CA SER A 175 11.24 8.29 -12.65
C SER A 175 11.64 6.88 -13.06
N ARG A 176 12.47 6.76 -14.07
CA ARG A 176 13.09 5.48 -14.49
C ARG A 176 13.79 4.74 -13.33
N ASP A 177 14.00 5.40 -12.21
CA ASP A 177 14.77 4.95 -11.07
C ASP A 177 13.93 4.60 -9.82
N TYR A 178 12.64 4.97 -9.76
CA TYR A 178 11.77 4.76 -8.59
C TYR A 178 10.81 3.58 -8.70
N THR A 179 11.08 2.64 -9.58
CA THR A 179 10.44 1.35 -9.48
C THR A 179 10.85 0.71 -8.16
N PRO A 180 9.96 -0.02 -7.49
CA PRO A 180 10.11 -0.48 -6.11
C PRO A 180 11.45 -1.16 -5.86
N PHE A 181 12.38 -0.41 -5.30
CA PHE A 181 13.79 -0.76 -5.17
C PHE A 181 14.01 -2.10 -4.45
N LEU A 182 13.06 -2.51 -3.61
CA LEU A 182 13.14 -3.75 -2.85
C LEU A 182 12.05 -4.76 -3.19
N MET A 183 10.96 -4.33 -3.83
CA MET A 183 9.82 -5.19 -4.16
C MET A 183 10.17 -6.30 -5.17
N TYR A 184 11.22 -6.13 -5.99
CA TYR A 184 11.64 -7.15 -6.96
C TYR A 184 12.01 -8.50 -6.32
N LYS A 185 12.40 -8.49 -5.04
CA LYS A 185 12.69 -9.70 -4.25
C LYS A 185 11.44 -10.41 -3.75
N LYS A 186 10.26 -9.77 -3.86
CA LYS A 186 9.01 -10.32 -3.33
C LYS A 186 8.23 -11.07 -4.40
N PRO A 187 7.52 -12.12 -4.04
CA PRO A 187 6.51 -12.72 -4.90
C PRO A 187 5.43 -11.70 -5.24
N VAL A 188 5.24 -11.43 -6.54
CA VAL A 188 4.20 -10.55 -7.05
C VAL A 188 3.41 -11.27 -8.13
N TRP A 189 2.09 -11.24 -8.03
CA TRP A 189 1.20 -11.75 -9.06
C TRP A 189 0.26 -10.66 -9.55
N VAL A 190 0.52 -10.14 -10.73
CA VAL A 190 -0.23 -9.04 -11.36
C VAL A 190 -1.37 -9.60 -12.19
N PHE A 191 -2.51 -8.93 -12.17
CA PHE A 191 -3.67 -9.25 -13.00
C PHE A 191 -4.18 -8.02 -13.73
N HIS A 192 -4.59 -8.18 -15.00
CA HIS A 192 -5.13 -7.08 -15.79
C HIS A 192 -6.06 -7.59 -16.89
N GLY A 193 -7.01 -6.74 -17.31
CA GLY A 193 -7.85 -6.97 -18.48
C GLY A 193 -7.20 -6.39 -19.75
N ALA A 194 -7.15 -7.16 -20.84
CA ALA A 194 -6.56 -6.66 -22.09
C ALA A 194 -7.38 -5.54 -22.75
N LYS A 195 -8.66 -5.42 -22.41
CA LYS A 195 -9.58 -4.40 -22.93
C LYS A 195 -9.89 -3.31 -21.91
N ASP A 196 -8.99 -3.11 -20.93
CA ASP A 196 -9.16 -2.08 -19.89
C ASP A 196 -9.00 -0.68 -20.50
N SER A 197 -10.10 0.08 -20.53
CA SER A 197 -10.15 1.46 -21.05
C SER A 197 -10.01 2.53 -19.96
N VAL A 198 -9.92 2.11 -18.67
CA VAL A 198 -9.78 3.02 -17.52
C VAL A 198 -8.33 3.10 -17.07
N VAL A 199 -7.70 1.95 -16.90
CA VAL A 199 -6.26 1.82 -16.64
C VAL A 199 -5.67 0.99 -17.77
N PRO A 200 -4.87 1.58 -18.66
CA PRO A 200 -4.28 0.85 -19.79
C PRO A 200 -3.43 -0.33 -19.33
N LEU A 201 -3.51 -1.47 -20.05
CA LEU A 201 -2.76 -2.69 -19.77
C LEU A 201 -1.24 -2.43 -19.66
N GLU A 202 -0.76 -1.49 -20.46
CA GLU A 202 0.64 -1.06 -20.54
C GLU A 202 1.18 -0.62 -19.18
N GLU A 203 0.34 -0.11 -18.32
CA GLU A 203 0.74 0.32 -16.97
C GLU A 203 1.15 -0.87 -16.09
N SER A 204 0.38 -1.94 -16.10
CA SER A 204 0.78 -3.18 -15.43
C SER A 204 1.97 -3.85 -16.11
N GLN A 205 2.02 -3.85 -17.45
CA GLN A 205 3.16 -4.38 -18.19
C GLN A 205 4.46 -3.65 -17.82
N ARG A 206 4.43 -2.32 -17.76
CA ARG A 206 5.57 -1.49 -17.35
C ARG A 206 6.09 -1.86 -15.95
N MET A 207 5.17 -2.08 -14.99
CA MET A 207 5.53 -2.48 -13.62
C MET A 207 6.15 -3.88 -13.58
N VAL A 208 5.57 -4.83 -14.31
CA VAL A 208 6.09 -6.20 -14.44
C VAL A 208 7.50 -6.19 -15.05
N ASP A 209 7.70 -5.42 -16.13
CA ASP A 209 8.99 -5.33 -16.81
C ASP A 209 10.05 -4.66 -15.92
N ALA A 210 9.65 -3.68 -15.12
CA ALA A 210 10.54 -3.05 -14.17
C ALA A 210 11.01 -4.02 -13.08
N LEU A 211 10.12 -4.87 -12.54
CA LEU A 211 10.50 -5.93 -11.61
C LEU A 211 11.46 -6.94 -12.27
N LYS A 212 11.17 -7.36 -13.50
CA LYS A 212 12.02 -8.30 -14.26
C LYS A 212 13.40 -7.73 -14.53
N ARG A 213 13.52 -6.47 -14.93
CA ARG A 213 14.82 -5.81 -15.15
C ARG A 213 15.71 -5.82 -13.92
N ARG A 214 15.12 -5.91 -12.71
CA ARG A 214 15.85 -6.01 -11.43
C ARG A 214 16.07 -7.46 -10.96
N GLY A 215 15.76 -8.45 -11.80
CA GLY A 215 15.91 -9.88 -11.48
C GLY A 215 14.73 -10.49 -10.74
N GLY A 216 13.64 -9.76 -10.54
CA GLY A 216 12.40 -10.31 -9.99
C GLY A 216 11.70 -11.27 -10.95
N LYS A 217 10.85 -12.13 -10.40
CA LYS A 217 10.09 -13.14 -11.16
C LYS A 217 8.58 -12.96 -10.95
N PRO A 218 7.99 -11.81 -11.33
CA PRO A 218 6.56 -11.59 -11.16
C PRO A 218 5.77 -12.54 -12.06
N LYS A 219 4.62 -13.04 -11.55
CA LYS A 219 3.59 -13.65 -12.39
C LYS A 219 2.73 -12.53 -12.98
N PHE A 220 2.29 -12.70 -14.22
CA PHE A 220 1.38 -11.77 -14.87
C PHE A 220 0.27 -12.54 -15.59
N THR A 221 -0.96 -12.31 -15.20
CA THR A 221 -2.15 -12.86 -15.83
C THR A 221 -2.91 -11.77 -16.53
N ILE A 222 -3.02 -11.87 -17.85
CA ILE A 222 -3.82 -10.99 -18.69
C ILE A 222 -5.10 -11.74 -19.07
N TYR A 223 -6.25 -11.11 -18.85
CA TYR A 223 -7.54 -11.63 -19.27
C TYR A 223 -7.93 -11.01 -20.62
N PRO A 224 -7.87 -11.76 -21.74
CA PRO A 224 -8.01 -11.19 -23.09
C PRO A 224 -9.33 -10.46 -23.34
N GLU A 225 -10.42 -10.94 -22.71
CA GLU A 225 -11.75 -10.40 -22.90
C GLU A 225 -12.22 -9.45 -21.79
N ALA A 226 -11.44 -9.28 -20.73
CA ALA A 226 -11.83 -8.41 -19.62
C ALA A 226 -11.46 -6.94 -19.91
N GLY A 227 -12.38 -6.05 -19.57
CA GLY A 227 -12.12 -4.62 -19.43
C GLY A 227 -11.54 -4.31 -18.05
N HIS A 228 -11.95 -3.16 -17.47
CA HIS A 228 -11.47 -2.73 -16.15
C HIS A 228 -11.81 -3.75 -15.04
N ASP A 229 -13.00 -4.37 -15.07
CA ASP A 229 -13.34 -5.46 -14.13
C ASP A 229 -12.59 -6.75 -14.46
N SER A 230 -11.29 -6.75 -14.28
CA SER A 230 -10.45 -7.95 -14.24
C SER A 230 -10.43 -8.59 -12.85
N TRP A 231 -10.85 -7.85 -11.82
CA TRP A 231 -10.80 -8.30 -10.43
C TRP A 231 -11.82 -9.37 -10.10
N THR A 232 -13.01 -9.37 -10.71
CA THR A 232 -14.00 -10.43 -10.46
C THR A 232 -13.41 -11.81 -10.78
N LYS A 233 -12.84 -11.97 -11.98
CA LYS A 233 -12.16 -13.23 -12.35
C LYS A 233 -10.95 -13.55 -11.48
N SER A 234 -10.20 -12.53 -11.07
CA SER A 234 -9.00 -12.70 -10.24
C SER A 234 -9.35 -13.18 -8.84
N TYR A 235 -10.34 -12.58 -8.17
CA TYR A 235 -10.74 -12.97 -6.82
C TYR A 235 -11.59 -14.25 -6.77
N ASP A 236 -12.28 -14.60 -7.85
CA ASP A 236 -12.98 -15.89 -7.98
C ASP A 236 -12.00 -17.05 -8.23
N ASN A 237 -10.75 -16.77 -8.60
CA ASN A 237 -9.74 -17.77 -8.86
C ASN A 237 -9.16 -18.34 -7.55
N PRO A 238 -9.41 -19.62 -7.17
CA PRO A 238 -8.89 -20.20 -5.94
C PRO A 238 -7.36 -20.26 -5.90
N LYS A 239 -6.70 -20.36 -7.07
CA LYS A 239 -5.23 -20.41 -7.18
C LYS A 239 -4.56 -19.15 -6.66
N LEU A 240 -5.25 -18.00 -6.61
CA LEU A 240 -4.70 -16.77 -6.01
C LEU A 240 -4.45 -16.97 -4.51
N TYR A 241 -5.40 -17.56 -3.80
CA TYR A 241 -5.31 -17.75 -2.35
C TYR A 241 -4.35 -18.89 -1.99
N GLU A 242 -4.31 -19.96 -2.77
CA GLU A 242 -3.32 -21.04 -2.67
C GLU A 242 -1.90 -20.49 -2.88
N TRP A 243 -1.73 -19.62 -3.88
CA TRP A 243 -0.47 -18.96 -4.17
C TRP A 243 -0.03 -18.05 -3.02
N PHE A 244 -0.91 -17.26 -2.42
CA PHE A 244 -0.57 -16.50 -1.22
C PHE A 244 -0.03 -17.42 -0.12
N LEU A 245 -0.76 -18.50 0.21
CA LEU A 245 -0.40 -19.43 1.28
C LEU A 245 0.91 -20.18 1.02
N SER A 246 1.36 -20.29 -0.23
CA SER A 246 2.64 -20.92 -0.57
C SER A 246 3.85 -20.02 -0.30
N HIS A 247 3.64 -18.76 0.10
CA HIS A 247 4.70 -17.79 0.35
C HIS A 247 4.73 -17.37 1.82
N LYS A 248 5.95 -17.21 2.35
CA LYS A 248 6.22 -16.63 3.67
C LYS A 248 7.49 -15.76 3.59
N THR A 249 7.60 -14.77 4.46
CA THR A 249 8.86 -14.07 4.69
C THR A 249 9.80 -14.97 5.48
N GLU A 250 11.10 -14.81 5.26
CA GLU A 250 12.15 -15.43 6.06
C GLU A 250 12.15 -14.89 7.48
#